data_461e8b21c5e098a36b40015fc08d7834
#
_entry.id   461e8b21c5e098a36b40015fc08d7834
#
_cell.length_a   1.000
_cell.length_b   1.000
_cell.length_c   1.000
_cell.angle_alpha   90.00
_cell.angle_beta   90.00
_cell.angle_gamma   90.00
#
_symmetry.space_group_name_H-M   'P 1'
#
loop_
_entity.id
_entity.type
_entity.pdbx_description
1 polymer ?
#
loop_
_entity_poly.entity_id
_entity_poly.type
_entity_poly.pdbx_seq_one_letter_code
_entity_poly.pdbx_strand_id
1 'polypeptide(L)'
;FYALKDKADIICGSACEVLANGIFDYTKISDYLIGSAEPYVTGLLKESFDLYDKSSGVYRSSTVMIARTDGLDHVADVCSRLFEKYRTQISGIDTYSVQPYHRNSTGRRYFYDIVDIFRQCGAEETDILELSEALDACTVFKANTPEFMSEITFRTYSGVSMFLPNSGTPLLRQYYR
;
A
#
# COMPACT_ATOMS: atom_id res chain seq x y z
N PHE A 1 2.28 -6.56 6.82
CA PHE A 1 3.70 -6.72 6.45
C PHE A 1 4.55 -7.11 7.67
N TYR A 2 4.69 -6.26 8.68
CA TYR A 2 5.61 -6.48 9.82
C TYR A 2 5.43 -7.85 10.51
N ALA A 3 4.20 -8.29 10.74
CA ALA A 3 3.92 -9.60 11.36
C ALA A 3 4.40 -10.82 10.54
N LEU A 4 4.76 -10.61 9.27
CA LEU A 4 5.24 -11.66 8.38
C LEU A 4 6.76 -11.64 8.18
N LYS A 5 7.49 -10.69 8.77
CA LYS A 5 8.93 -10.48 8.53
C LYS A 5 9.80 -11.73 8.79
N ASP A 6 9.44 -12.52 9.80
CA ASP A 6 10.17 -13.73 10.17
C ASP A 6 9.65 -15.00 9.44
N LYS A 7 8.74 -14.84 8.48
CA LYS A 7 8.09 -15.96 7.76
C LYS A 7 8.36 -15.96 6.27
N ALA A 8 8.77 -14.82 5.71
CA ALA A 8 9.06 -14.66 4.30
C ALA A 8 10.12 -13.57 4.11
N ASP A 9 11.03 -13.76 3.17
CA ASP A 9 12.04 -12.76 2.81
C ASP A 9 11.46 -11.63 1.95
N ILE A 10 10.38 -11.95 1.21
CA ILE A 10 9.70 -11.03 0.30
C ILE A 10 8.21 -11.10 0.52
N ILE A 11 7.56 -9.96 0.56
CA ILE A 11 6.11 -9.81 0.63
C ILE A 11 5.63 -9.05 -0.59
N CYS A 12 4.61 -9.60 -1.26
CA CYS A 12 3.93 -8.95 -2.36
C CYS A 12 2.51 -8.60 -1.94
N GLY A 13 2.04 -7.43 -2.34
CA GLY A 13 0.71 -6.99 -2.00
C GLY A 13 0.18 -5.91 -2.93
N SER A 14 -1.10 -5.64 -2.77
CA SER A 14 -1.80 -4.51 -3.37
C SER A 14 -2.35 -3.63 -2.26
N ALA A 15 -2.18 -2.32 -2.37
CA ALA A 15 -2.75 -1.37 -1.41
C ALA A 15 -4.27 -1.23 -1.61
N CYS A 16 -4.76 -1.42 -2.83
CA CYS A 16 -6.17 -1.47 -3.18
C CYS A 16 -6.68 -2.91 -3.26
N GLU A 17 -7.96 -3.06 -3.59
CA GLU A 17 -8.56 -4.35 -3.92
C GLU A 17 -7.86 -4.97 -5.15
N VAL A 18 -7.90 -6.29 -5.23
CA VAL A 18 -7.46 -7.02 -6.42
C VAL A 18 -8.67 -7.33 -7.29
N LEU A 19 -8.60 -7.02 -8.58
CA LEU A 19 -9.69 -7.30 -9.50
C LEU A 19 -9.93 -8.80 -9.64
N ALA A 20 -11.21 -9.21 -9.72
CA ALA A 20 -11.63 -10.61 -9.76
C ALA A 20 -11.11 -11.42 -10.97
N ASN A 21 -10.69 -10.74 -12.04
CA ASN A 21 -10.14 -11.38 -13.24
C ASN A 21 -8.75 -12.01 -13.06
N GLY A 22 -8.22 -11.96 -11.83
CA GLY A 22 -6.88 -12.43 -11.50
C GLY A 22 -5.79 -11.41 -11.87
N ILE A 23 -4.70 -11.44 -11.12
CA ILE A 23 -3.56 -10.56 -11.36
C ILE A 23 -2.61 -11.15 -12.39
N PHE A 24 -2.79 -12.43 -12.77
CA PHE A 24 -1.77 -13.17 -13.46
C PHE A 24 -2.25 -13.78 -14.77
N ASP A 25 -1.44 -13.61 -15.81
CA ASP A 25 -1.49 -14.53 -16.96
C ASP A 25 -0.88 -15.87 -16.53
N TYR A 26 -1.76 -16.80 -16.17
CA TYR A 26 -1.36 -18.12 -15.68
C TYR A 26 -0.55 -18.93 -16.69
N THR A 27 -0.61 -18.60 -17.98
CA THR A 27 0.20 -19.26 -19.01
C THR A 27 1.68 -18.90 -18.89
N LYS A 28 1.98 -17.72 -18.31
CA LYS A 28 3.34 -17.21 -18.11
C LYS A 28 3.89 -17.50 -16.72
N ILE A 29 3.03 -17.81 -15.75
CA ILE A 29 3.46 -18.07 -14.36
C ILE A 29 4.40 -19.27 -14.27
N SER A 30 4.18 -20.29 -15.10
CA SER A 30 5.02 -21.50 -15.08
C SER A 30 6.51 -21.19 -15.24
N ASP A 31 6.86 -20.18 -16.02
CA ASP A 31 8.24 -19.78 -16.26
C ASP A 31 8.88 -19.13 -15.04
N TYR A 32 8.06 -18.59 -14.12
CA TYR A 32 8.50 -17.90 -12.90
C TYR A 32 8.48 -18.80 -11.64
N LEU A 33 7.95 -20.01 -11.73
CA LEU A 33 7.92 -20.94 -10.60
C LEU A 33 9.25 -21.69 -10.37
N ILE A 34 10.20 -21.56 -11.32
CA ILE A 34 11.48 -22.27 -11.28
C ILE A 34 12.63 -21.26 -11.23
N GLY A 35 13.25 -21.06 -10.07
CA GLY A 35 14.39 -20.15 -9.93
C GLY A 35 14.50 -19.45 -8.57
N SER A 36 15.35 -18.43 -8.47
CA SER A 36 15.47 -17.63 -7.25
C SER A 36 14.26 -16.68 -7.12
N ALA A 37 13.68 -16.60 -5.94
CA ALA A 37 12.38 -15.96 -5.70
C ALA A 37 12.29 -14.49 -6.13
N GLU A 38 13.25 -13.63 -5.76
CA GLU A 38 13.12 -12.18 -5.94
C GLU A 38 13.04 -11.72 -7.40
N PRO A 39 13.93 -12.11 -8.33
CA PRO A 39 13.85 -11.66 -9.72
C PRO A 39 12.61 -12.18 -10.43
N TYR A 40 12.19 -13.40 -10.11
CA TYR A 40 11.01 -14.02 -10.72
C TYR A 40 9.72 -13.35 -10.26
N VAL A 41 9.56 -13.14 -8.95
CA VAL A 41 8.37 -12.46 -8.40
C VAL A 41 8.29 -11.03 -8.93
N THR A 42 9.42 -10.32 -9.00
CA THR A 42 9.47 -8.96 -9.56
C THR A 42 9.08 -8.95 -11.03
N GLY A 43 9.60 -9.86 -11.84
CA GLY A 43 9.24 -10.00 -13.26
C GLY A 43 7.76 -10.28 -13.45
N LEU A 44 7.23 -11.26 -12.71
CA LEU A 44 5.82 -11.64 -12.74
C LEU A 44 4.89 -10.47 -12.41
N LEU A 45 5.19 -9.72 -11.35
CA LEU A 45 4.34 -8.60 -10.93
C LEU A 45 4.44 -7.39 -11.87
N LYS A 46 5.61 -7.14 -12.46
CA LYS A 46 5.75 -6.13 -13.53
C LYS A 46 4.91 -6.48 -14.74
N GLU A 47 4.99 -7.72 -15.24
CA GLU A 47 4.15 -8.16 -16.36
C GLU A 47 2.66 -8.07 -16.05
N SER A 48 2.27 -8.47 -14.85
CA SER A 48 0.87 -8.35 -14.41
C SER A 48 0.42 -6.89 -14.33
N PHE A 49 1.24 -6.02 -13.77
CA PHE A 49 0.95 -4.59 -13.74
C PHE A 49 0.83 -4.01 -15.15
N ASP A 50 1.76 -4.33 -16.04
CA ASP A 50 1.76 -3.88 -17.44
C ASP A 50 0.49 -4.32 -18.19
N LEU A 51 -0.04 -5.51 -17.89
CA LEU A 51 -1.30 -6.00 -18.48
C LEU A 51 -2.47 -5.08 -18.09
N TYR A 52 -2.57 -4.73 -16.80
CA TYR A 52 -3.60 -3.81 -16.32
C TYR A 52 -3.39 -2.38 -16.81
N ASP A 53 -2.15 -1.87 -16.82
CA ASP A 53 -1.88 -0.51 -17.26
C ASP A 53 -2.13 -0.29 -18.76
N LYS A 54 -2.00 -1.34 -19.57
CA LYS A 54 -2.37 -1.34 -21.00
C LYS A 54 -3.86 -1.54 -21.25
N SER A 55 -4.63 -1.89 -20.23
CA SER A 55 -6.09 -2.02 -20.33
C SER A 55 -6.77 -0.65 -20.43
N SER A 56 -8.08 -0.63 -20.59
CA SER A 56 -8.87 0.60 -20.73
C SER A 56 -10.05 0.66 -19.76
N GLY A 57 -10.53 1.85 -19.47
CA GLY A 57 -11.67 2.09 -18.59
C GLY A 57 -11.42 1.54 -17.19
N VAL A 58 -12.44 0.98 -16.57
CA VAL A 58 -12.40 0.44 -15.20
C VAL A 58 -11.42 -0.72 -15.04
N TYR A 59 -11.04 -1.40 -16.11
CA TYR A 59 -10.05 -2.49 -16.07
C TYR A 59 -8.61 -2.01 -16.00
N ARG A 60 -8.33 -0.74 -16.29
CA ARG A 60 -7.03 -0.11 -16.05
C ARG A 60 -6.91 0.28 -14.56
N SER A 61 -6.90 -0.72 -13.70
CA SER A 61 -6.98 -0.54 -12.24
C SER A 61 -6.08 -1.54 -11.54
N SER A 62 -4.91 -1.10 -11.11
CA SER A 62 -3.97 -1.94 -10.38
C SER A 62 -3.10 -1.12 -9.44
N THR A 63 -2.79 -1.70 -8.30
CA THR A 63 -1.71 -1.27 -7.42
C THR A 63 -0.89 -2.50 -7.06
N VAL A 64 0.43 -2.36 -7.03
CA VAL A 64 1.34 -3.44 -6.70
C VAL A 64 2.52 -2.92 -5.90
N MET A 65 2.95 -3.70 -4.91
CA MET A 65 4.17 -3.47 -4.16
C MET A 65 4.85 -4.80 -3.86
N ILE A 66 6.17 -4.80 -3.97
CA ILE A 66 7.06 -5.86 -3.52
C ILE A 66 8.03 -5.25 -2.51
N ALA A 67 8.07 -5.81 -1.32
CA ALA A 67 8.99 -5.38 -0.27
C ALA A 67 9.81 -6.55 0.25
N ARG A 68 11.09 -6.31 0.55
CA ARG A 68 11.92 -7.18 1.38
C ARG A 68 11.58 -6.96 2.84
N THR A 69 11.67 -8.02 3.61
CA THR A 69 11.29 -7.98 5.03
C THR A 69 12.43 -7.57 5.96
N ASP A 70 13.67 -7.62 5.50
CA ASP A 70 14.86 -7.28 6.27
C ASP A 70 14.93 -5.81 6.71
N GLY A 71 14.26 -4.90 5.99
CA GLY A 71 14.15 -3.47 6.35
C GLY A 71 12.94 -3.10 7.23
N LEU A 72 12.03 -4.04 7.49
CA LEU A 72 10.75 -3.72 8.13
C LEU A 72 10.86 -3.33 9.61
N ASP A 73 11.91 -3.72 10.32
CA ASP A 73 12.14 -3.26 11.69
C ASP A 73 12.36 -1.74 11.72
N HIS A 74 13.18 -1.22 10.81
CA HIS A 74 13.40 0.21 10.70
C HIS A 74 12.11 0.97 10.35
N VAL A 75 11.33 0.47 9.39
CA VAL A 75 10.01 1.06 9.07
C VAL A 75 9.10 1.08 10.28
N ALA A 76 9.06 0.00 11.05
CA ALA A 76 8.22 -0.10 12.26
C ALA A 76 8.65 0.90 13.34
N ASP A 77 9.96 1.07 13.55
CA ASP A 77 10.51 2.02 14.52
C ASP A 77 10.18 3.47 14.12
N VAL A 78 10.38 3.83 12.86
CA VAL A 78 10.01 5.15 12.34
C VAL A 78 8.51 5.39 12.50
N CYS A 79 7.67 4.45 12.07
CA CYS A 79 6.21 4.54 12.22
C CYS A 79 5.81 4.73 13.69
N SER A 80 6.34 3.91 14.60
CA SER A 80 6.02 3.98 16.03
C SER A 80 6.31 5.36 16.61
N ARG A 81 7.48 5.91 16.31
CA ARG A 81 7.89 7.25 16.75
C ARG A 81 6.99 8.35 16.17
N LEU A 82 6.67 8.27 14.89
CA LEU A 82 5.84 9.27 14.22
C LEU A 82 4.38 9.22 14.70
N PHE A 83 3.82 8.02 14.90
CA PHE A 83 2.47 7.89 15.46
C PHE A 83 2.37 8.44 16.88
N GLU A 84 3.40 8.29 17.70
CA GLU A 84 3.45 8.89 19.02
C GLU A 84 3.57 10.44 18.93
N LYS A 85 4.49 10.94 18.10
CA LYS A 85 4.72 12.38 17.90
C LYS A 85 3.47 13.11 17.39
N TYR A 86 2.75 12.51 16.44
CA TYR A 86 1.60 13.13 15.75
C TYR A 86 0.23 12.57 16.17
N ARG A 87 0.15 11.85 17.28
CA ARG A 87 -1.08 11.20 17.77
C ARG A 87 -2.30 12.13 17.77
N THR A 88 -2.15 13.34 18.31
CA THR A 88 -3.23 14.31 18.43
C THR A 88 -3.70 14.80 17.07
N GLN A 89 -2.75 15.14 16.19
CA GLN A 89 -3.04 15.63 14.84
C GLN A 89 -3.75 14.55 14.00
N ILE A 90 -3.27 13.30 14.06
CA ILE A 90 -3.87 12.18 13.36
C ILE A 90 -5.29 11.89 13.88
N SER A 91 -5.54 12.06 15.19
CA SER A 91 -6.89 11.84 15.75
C SER A 91 -7.92 12.86 15.25
N GLY A 92 -7.49 14.05 14.85
CA GLY A 92 -8.31 15.11 14.29
C GLY A 92 -8.25 15.26 12.77
N ILE A 93 -7.57 14.34 12.07
CA ILE A 93 -7.35 14.46 10.63
C ILE A 93 -8.66 14.42 9.84
N ASP A 94 -8.77 15.28 8.83
CA ASP A 94 -9.81 15.15 7.81
C ASP A 94 -9.45 14.02 6.84
N THR A 95 -10.10 12.88 7.00
CA THR A 95 -9.84 11.69 6.17
C THR A 95 -10.21 11.86 4.70
N TYR A 96 -10.98 12.89 4.34
CA TYR A 96 -11.27 13.19 2.92
C TYR A 96 -10.06 13.83 2.21
N SER A 97 -9.15 14.47 2.94
CA SER A 97 -7.91 15.02 2.39
C SER A 97 -6.85 13.96 2.12
N VAL A 98 -6.90 12.81 2.81
CA VAL A 98 -5.90 11.74 2.72
C VAL A 98 -6.14 10.87 1.50
N GLN A 99 -5.06 10.42 0.84
CA GLN A 99 -5.12 9.48 -0.28
C GLN A 99 -5.75 8.15 0.16
N PRO A 100 -6.95 7.80 -0.34
CA PRO A 100 -7.60 6.54 -0.01
C PRO A 100 -7.08 5.42 -0.91
N TYR A 101 -7.15 4.20 -0.36
CA TYR A 101 -6.90 2.94 -1.08
C TYR A 101 -8.11 1.99 -1.07
N HIS A 102 -9.22 2.40 -0.50
CA HIS A 102 -10.43 1.63 -0.45
C HIS A 102 -11.55 2.38 -1.16
N ARG A 103 -12.29 1.68 -2.04
CA ARG A 103 -13.46 2.25 -2.73
C ARG A 103 -14.58 2.57 -1.76
N ASN A 104 -15.33 3.60 -2.08
CA ASN A 104 -16.39 4.10 -1.22
C ASN A 104 -17.75 3.44 -1.55
N SER A 105 -17.85 2.11 -1.50
CA SER A 105 -19.10 1.39 -1.77
C SER A 105 -20.23 1.69 -0.76
N THR A 106 -19.87 2.21 0.42
CA THR A 106 -20.83 2.48 1.52
C THR A 106 -20.76 3.90 2.07
N GLY A 107 -20.13 4.84 1.36
CA GLY A 107 -19.86 6.18 1.85
C GLY A 107 -18.71 6.26 2.87
N ARG A 108 -17.96 5.18 3.08
CA ARG A 108 -16.89 5.12 4.09
C ARG A 108 -15.61 4.58 3.49
N ARG A 109 -14.51 5.23 3.80
CA ARG A 109 -13.15 4.80 3.46
C ARG A 109 -12.44 4.40 4.74
N TYR A 110 -11.64 3.35 4.69
CA TYR A 110 -10.99 2.78 5.87
C TYR A 110 -9.47 2.70 5.75
N PHE A 111 -8.96 2.56 4.52
CA PHE A 111 -7.55 2.37 4.24
C PHE A 111 -7.00 3.54 3.46
N TYR A 112 -5.87 4.06 3.92
CA TYR A 112 -5.25 5.28 3.41
C TYR A 112 -3.75 5.09 3.25
N ASP A 113 -3.14 5.89 2.38
CA ASP A 113 -1.69 5.94 2.21
C ASP A 113 -1.00 6.38 3.50
N ILE A 114 -0.06 5.55 4.00
CA ILE A 114 0.58 5.81 5.29
C ILE A 114 1.40 7.10 5.28
N VAL A 115 2.09 7.42 4.19
CA VAL A 115 2.89 8.64 4.08
C VAL A 115 1.99 9.87 3.98
N ASP A 116 0.89 9.75 3.24
CA ASP A 116 -0.06 10.86 3.08
C ASP A 116 -0.81 11.17 4.38
N ILE A 117 -1.04 10.18 5.26
CA ILE A 117 -1.57 10.42 6.61
C ILE A 117 -0.70 11.45 7.34
N PHE A 118 0.62 11.25 7.36
CA PHE A 118 1.54 12.18 8.03
C PHE A 118 1.59 13.54 7.33
N ARG A 119 1.57 13.56 6.00
CA ARG A 119 1.51 14.81 5.24
C ARG A 119 0.26 15.63 5.57
N GLN A 120 -0.92 15.00 5.56
CA GLN A 120 -2.19 15.68 5.79
C GLN A 120 -2.44 16.05 7.26
N CYS A 121 -1.79 15.37 8.22
CA CYS A 121 -1.83 15.79 9.63
C CYS A 121 -0.86 16.92 9.96
N GLY A 122 -0.09 17.42 9.00
CA GLY A 122 0.84 18.53 9.18
C GLY A 122 2.16 18.12 9.83
N ALA A 123 2.63 16.90 9.59
CA ALA A 123 3.94 16.45 10.02
C ALA A 123 5.06 17.25 9.35
N GLU A 124 6.19 17.36 10.02
CA GLU A 124 7.39 18.00 9.49
C GLU A 124 7.91 17.27 8.25
N GLU A 125 8.40 18.01 7.26
CA GLU A 125 8.87 17.42 5.99
C GLU A 125 10.04 16.43 6.22
N THR A 126 10.89 16.69 7.20
CA THR A 126 11.96 15.76 7.59
C THR A 126 11.46 14.42 8.07
N ASP A 127 10.36 14.38 8.80
CA ASP A 127 9.72 13.15 9.28
C ASP A 127 9.03 12.39 8.15
N ILE A 128 8.39 13.12 7.22
CA ILE A 128 7.78 12.56 6.03
C ILE A 128 8.84 11.92 5.13
N LEU A 129 9.97 12.60 4.95
CA LEU A 129 11.10 12.11 4.17
C LEU A 129 11.69 10.85 4.80
N GLU A 130 11.96 10.86 6.11
CA GLU A 130 12.50 9.71 6.83
C GLU A 130 11.61 8.46 6.66
N LEU A 131 10.28 8.60 6.80
CA LEU A 131 9.36 7.50 6.56
C LEU A 131 9.39 7.01 5.11
N SER A 132 9.44 7.95 4.17
CA SER A 132 9.50 7.62 2.74
C SER A 132 10.78 6.85 2.39
N GLU A 133 11.94 7.31 2.90
CA GLU A 133 13.24 6.65 2.71
C GLU A 133 13.27 5.27 3.36
N ALA A 134 12.70 5.10 4.56
CA ALA A 134 12.61 3.81 5.22
C ALA A 134 11.75 2.81 4.41
N LEU A 135 10.63 3.25 3.85
CA LEU A 135 9.79 2.44 2.98
C LEU A 135 10.49 2.12 1.65
N ASP A 136 11.14 3.09 1.03
CA ASP A 136 11.84 2.90 -0.24
C ASP A 136 13.03 1.94 -0.10
N ALA A 137 13.73 1.96 1.04
CA ALA A 137 14.84 1.06 1.31
C ALA A 137 14.45 -0.43 1.31
N CYS A 138 13.24 -0.78 1.72
CA CYS A 138 12.74 -2.15 1.65
C CYS A 138 11.91 -2.44 0.38
N THR A 139 11.56 -1.42 -0.42
CA THR A 139 10.76 -1.60 -1.64
C THR A 139 11.61 -2.10 -2.79
N VAL A 140 11.30 -3.28 -3.32
CA VAL A 140 11.91 -3.82 -4.54
C VAL A 140 11.24 -3.25 -5.78
N PHE A 141 9.91 -3.15 -5.75
CA PHE A 141 9.10 -2.61 -6.83
C PHE A 141 7.78 -2.09 -6.30
N LYS A 142 7.32 -0.96 -6.79
CA LYS A 142 5.96 -0.47 -6.58
C LYS A 142 5.45 0.26 -7.81
N ALA A 143 4.18 0.07 -8.13
CA ALA A 143 3.51 0.77 -9.23
C ALA A 143 2.00 0.89 -8.98
N ASN A 144 1.40 1.90 -9.58
CA ASN A 144 -0.04 2.10 -9.60
C ASN A 144 -0.48 2.66 -10.95
N THR A 145 -1.67 2.27 -11.40
CA THR A 145 -2.36 2.95 -12.49
C THR A 145 -2.79 4.36 -12.07
N PRO A 146 -3.06 5.30 -12.97
CA PRO A 146 -3.48 6.66 -12.59
C PRO A 146 -4.74 6.69 -11.73
N GLU A 147 -5.65 5.74 -11.96
CA GLU A 147 -6.92 5.61 -11.25
C GLU A 147 -7.18 4.15 -10.88
N PHE A 148 -8.04 3.93 -9.90
CA PHE A 148 -8.56 2.61 -9.56
C PHE A 148 -10.09 2.62 -9.67
N MET A 149 -10.64 1.80 -10.59
CA MET A 149 -12.07 1.61 -10.85
C MET A 149 -12.85 2.91 -11.12
N SER A 150 -12.15 3.94 -11.64
CA SER A 150 -12.69 5.30 -11.85
C SER A 150 -13.25 5.97 -10.57
N GLU A 151 -12.97 5.42 -9.41
CA GLU A 151 -13.42 5.93 -8.10
C GLU A 151 -12.29 6.55 -7.28
N ILE A 152 -11.05 6.09 -7.50
CA ILE A 152 -9.87 6.56 -6.78
C ILE A 152 -8.87 7.09 -7.80
N THR A 153 -8.58 8.38 -7.76
CA THR A 153 -7.44 8.98 -8.46
C THR A 153 -6.24 8.99 -7.52
N PHE A 154 -5.12 8.44 -7.95
CA PHE A 154 -3.90 8.44 -7.14
C PHE A 154 -3.15 9.76 -7.28
N ARG A 155 -3.10 10.53 -6.20
CA ARG A 155 -2.27 11.74 -6.06
C ARG A 155 -0.88 11.41 -5.54
N THR A 156 -0.81 10.34 -4.74
CA THR A 156 0.42 9.80 -4.17
C THR A 156 0.27 8.29 -3.99
N TYR A 157 1.39 7.57 -3.94
CA TYR A 157 1.41 6.13 -3.77
C TYR A 157 2.68 5.68 -3.02
N SER A 158 2.55 5.42 -1.72
CA SER A 158 3.63 4.85 -0.91
C SER A 158 3.74 3.32 -1.05
N GLY A 159 2.68 2.67 -1.53
CA GLY A 159 2.57 1.21 -1.62
C GLY A 159 1.99 0.55 -0.36
N VAL A 160 1.95 1.27 0.76
CA VAL A 160 1.50 0.75 2.05
C VAL A 160 0.21 1.44 2.48
N SER A 161 -0.81 0.63 2.73
CA SER A 161 -2.09 1.11 3.26
C SER A 161 -2.16 0.95 4.77
N MET A 162 -2.84 1.89 5.40
CA MET A 162 -3.11 1.86 6.83
C MET A 162 -4.59 2.11 7.12
N PHE A 163 -5.13 1.38 8.09
CA PHE A 163 -6.47 1.62 8.63
C PHE A 163 -6.47 2.83 9.58
N LEU A 164 -7.39 3.80 9.32
CA LEU A 164 -7.65 4.89 10.25
C LEU A 164 -8.96 4.65 11.02
N PRO A 165 -8.90 4.47 12.35
CA PRO A 165 -10.08 4.11 13.15
C PRO A 165 -11.15 5.22 13.21
N ASN A 166 -10.80 6.47 12.87
CA ASN A 166 -11.72 7.61 12.91
C ASN A 166 -12.92 7.44 11.96
N SER A 167 -12.71 6.75 10.84
CA SER A 167 -13.76 6.44 9.85
C SER A 167 -14.42 5.09 10.05
N GLY A 168 -13.91 4.27 10.99
CA GLY A 168 -14.38 2.91 11.21
C GLY A 168 -15.68 2.81 12.00
N THR A 169 -16.43 1.72 11.78
CA THR A 169 -17.55 1.32 12.66
C THR A 169 -17.01 0.90 14.04
N PRO A 170 -17.85 0.91 15.10
CA PRO A 170 -17.45 0.43 16.42
C PRO A 170 -16.84 -0.98 16.38
N LEU A 171 -17.39 -1.87 15.54
CA LEU A 171 -16.88 -3.23 15.36
C LEU A 171 -15.47 -3.24 14.77
N LEU A 172 -15.22 -2.48 13.68
CA LEU A 172 -13.90 -2.38 13.07
C LEU A 172 -12.87 -1.79 14.03
N ARG A 173 -13.26 -0.77 14.81
CA ARG A 173 -12.37 -0.19 15.85
C ARG A 173 -11.96 -1.20 16.91
N GLN A 174 -12.79 -2.21 17.20
CA GLN A 174 -12.47 -3.26 18.15
C GLN A 174 -11.41 -4.24 17.61
N TYR A 175 -11.43 -4.54 16.31
CA TYR A 175 -10.46 -5.46 15.69
C TYR A 175 -9.08 -4.83 15.43
N TYR A 176 -9.00 -3.51 15.34
CA TYR A 176 -7.76 -2.78 15.01
C TYR A 176 -7.23 -1.92 16.20
N ARG A 177 -7.52 -2.36 17.42
CA ARG A 177 -6.96 -1.78 18.64
C ARG A 177 -5.64 -2.43 19.02
#